data_d5efc6d61a1d5016ca45421f1a1e5396
#
_entry.id   d5efc6d61a1d5016ca45421f1a1e5396
#
_cell.length_a   1.000
_cell.length_b   1.000
_cell.length_c   1.000
_cell.angle_alpha   90.00
_cell.angle_beta   90.00
_cell.angle_gamma   90.00
#
_symmetry.space_group_name_H-M   'P 1'
#
loop_
_entity.id
_entity.type
_entity.pdbx_description
1 polymer ?
#
loop_
_entity_poly.entity_id
_entity_poly.type
_entity_poly.pdbx_seq_one_letter_code
_entity_poly.pdbx_strand_id
1 'polypeptide(L)'
;FDAYCDHLLVRDAEGRLILADALTRASEEKPELVIDMATLTGAARVAVGPDLPALFARRDETAEALLRAGKINDDPCWRLPLHEAYGEWLKSDIADTNNAHANAFAGASVAALFLDKFVGKDIDWAHFDTFAWRPAGKPGRPKGGDALGLRAAWHMLRERFG
;
A
#
# COMPACT_ATOMS: atom_id res chain seq x y z
N PHE A 1 -15.92 10.60 0.69
CA PHE A 1 -15.20 10.92 1.95
C PHE A 1 -16.09 10.67 3.17
N ASP A 2 -17.38 10.99 3.06
CA ASP A 2 -18.32 10.96 4.18
C ASP A 2 -18.71 9.56 4.70
N ALA A 3 -18.31 8.50 4.03
CA ALA A 3 -18.74 7.14 4.40
C ALA A 3 -17.92 6.49 5.53
N TYR A 4 -16.71 6.97 5.81
CA TYR A 4 -15.78 6.32 6.73
C TYR A 4 -15.12 7.25 7.74
N CYS A 5 -15.11 8.55 7.50
CA CYS A 5 -14.43 9.51 8.38
C CYS A 5 -15.02 10.91 8.23
N ASP A 6 -15.74 11.39 9.23
CA ASP A 6 -16.37 12.73 9.20
C ASP A 6 -15.37 13.85 9.50
N HIS A 7 -14.32 13.54 10.26
CA HIS A 7 -13.31 14.50 10.66
C HIS A 7 -11.90 13.89 10.55
N LEU A 8 -11.06 14.52 9.75
CA LEU A 8 -9.67 14.11 9.54
C LEU A 8 -8.72 15.21 9.99
N LEU A 9 -7.81 14.89 10.91
CA LEU A 9 -6.69 15.75 11.23
C LEU A 9 -5.64 15.66 10.14
N VAL A 10 -5.60 16.67 9.29
CA VAL A 10 -4.69 16.74 8.15
C VAL A 10 -3.36 17.33 8.61
N ARG A 11 -2.28 16.58 8.35
CA ARG A 11 -0.90 17.05 8.40
C ARG A 11 -0.28 16.91 7.02
N ASP A 12 0.99 17.23 6.87
CA ASP A 12 1.72 17.23 5.59
C ASP A 12 1.92 15.81 5.03
N ALA A 13 0.84 15.20 4.49
CA ALA A 13 0.80 13.87 3.90
C ALA A 13 -0.33 13.75 2.85
N GLU A 14 -0.34 14.65 1.85
CA GLU A 14 -1.44 14.79 0.88
C GLU A 14 -1.67 13.51 0.05
N GLY A 15 -0.61 12.78 -0.29
CA GLY A 15 -0.72 11.54 -1.07
C GLY A 15 -1.63 10.50 -0.43
N ARG A 16 -1.64 10.41 0.91
CA ARG A 16 -2.53 9.51 1.66
C ARG A 16 -3.99 9.91 1.53
N LEU A 17 -4.28 11.20 1.49
CA LEU A 17 -5.65 11.71 1.39
C LEU A 17 -6.24 11.43 0.02
N ILE A 18 -5.47 11.70 -1.03
CA ILE A 18 -5.89 11.41 -2.42
C ILE A 18 -6.14 9.91 -2.60
N LEU A 19 -5.26 9.07 -2.04
CA LEU A 19 -5.42 7.62 -2.13
C LEU A 19 -6.59 7.12 -1.27
N ALA A 20 -6.84 7.72 -0.11
CA ALA A 20 -7.99 7.41 0.73
C ALA A 20 -9.32 7.66 0.00
N ASP A 21 -9.46 8.77 -0.74
CA ASP A 21 -10.63 9.06 -1.57
C ASP A 21 -10.82 7.97 -2.65
N ALA A 22 -9.74 7.62 -3.35
CA ALA A 22 -9.80 6.60 -4.38
C ALA A 22 -10.18 5.21 -3.81
N LEU A 23 -9.64 4.84 -2.65
CA LEU A 23 -9.96 3.58 -1.98
C LEU A 23 -11.40 3.54 -1.47
N THR A 24 -11.90 4.64 -0.92
CA THR A 24 -13.31 4.79 -0.53
C THR A 24 -14.21 4.59 -1.73
N ARG A 25 -13.93 5.27 -2.85
CA ARG A 25 -14.70 5.14 -4.08
C ARG A 25 -14.66 3.72 -4.65
N ALA A 26 -13.49 3.08 -4.65
CA ALA A 26 -13.36 1.69 -5.08
C ALA A 26 -14.15 0.73 -4.19
N SER A 27 -14.20 1.00 -2.88
CA SER A 27 -14.94 0.17 -1.92
C SER A 27 -16.47 0.22 -2.10
N GLU A 28 -17.02 1.32 -2.62
CA GLU A 28 -18.46 1.45 -2.93
C GLU A 28 -18.94 0.43 -3.95
N GLU A 29 -18.07 0.02 -4.88
CA GLU A 29 -18.35 -1.00 -5.89
C GLU A 29 -18.33 -2.44 -5.32
N LYS A 30 -17.96 -2.60 -4.04
CA LYS A 30 -17.85 -3.88 -3.32
C LYS A 30 -17.07 -4.96 -4.09
N PRO A 31 -15.86 -4.66 -4.57
CA PRO A 31 -15.05 -5.64 -5.27
C PRO A 31 -14.62 -6.76 -4.33
N GLU A 32 -14.27 -7.93 -4.87
CA GLU A 32 -13.66 -9.01 -4.10
C GLU A 32 -12.26 -8.66 -3.61
N LEU A 33 -11.52 -7.91 -4.41
CA LEU A 33 -10.14 -7.51 -4.14
C LEU A 33 -9.88 -6.09 -4.65
N VAL A 34 -9.20 -5.29 -3.83
CA VAL A 34 -8.61 -4.01 -4.24
C VAL A 34 -7.10 -4.12 -4.15
N ILE A 35 -6.40 -3.72 -5.20
CA ILE A 35 -4.94 -3.54 -5.20
C ILE A 35 -4.65 -2.09 -5.55
N ASP A 36 -3.88 -1.43 -4.71
CA ASP A 36 -3.37 -0.10 -5.01
C ASP A 36 -1.85 -0.04 -4.97
N MET A 37 -1.30 0.92 -5.69
CA MET A 37 0.14 1.14 -5.81
C MET A 37 0.43 2.63 -5.70
N ALA A 38 1.32 3.00 -4.80
CA ALA A 38 1.71 4.39 -4.61
C ALA A 38 3.19 4.53 -4.25
N THR A 39 3.75 5.67 -4.58
CA THR A 39 5.06 6.10 -4.05
C THR A 39 4.84 6.84 -2.74
N LEU A 40 4.34 6.10 -1.73
CA LEU A 40 3.69 6.68 -0.57
C LEU A 40 4.67 7.17 0.48
N THR A 41 5.69 6.35 0.84
CA THR A 41 6.58 6.68 1.95
C THR A 41 8.06 6.51 1.62
N GLY A 42 8.87 7.43 2.15
CA GLY A 42 10.32 7.23 2.22
C GLY A 42 10.71 6.08 3.16
N ALA A 43 9.87 5.78 4.15
CA ALA A 43 10.09 4.72 5.12
C ALA A 43 10.09 3.32 4.48
N ALA A 44 9.20 3.05 3.54
CA ALA A 44 9.20 1.80 2.76
C ALA A 44 10.53 1.64 2.00
N ARG A 45 10.96 2.68 1.27
CA ARG A 45 12.22 2.67 0.54
C ARG A 45 13.44 2.45 1.45
N VAL A 46 13.46 3.05 2.64
CA VAL A 46 14.53 2.83 3.61
C VAL A 46 14.52 1.38 4.13
N ALA A 47 13.34 0.79 4.31
CA ALA A 47 13.20 -0.57 4.82
C ALA A 47 13.60 -1.64 3.81
N VAL A 48 13.17 -1.53 2.54
CA VAL A 48 13.31 -2.60 1.54
C VAL A 48 14.18 -2.20 0.35
N GLY A 49 14.68 -0.98 0.30
CA GLY A 49 15.48 -0.46 -0.81
C GLY A 49 14.66 0.00 -2.02
N PRO A 50 15.33 0.50 -3.07
CA PRO A 50 14.64 1.06 -4.23
C PRO A 50 14.17 0.02 -5.26
N ASP A 51 14.68 -1.21 -5.19
CA ASP A 51 14.42 -2.27 -6.17
C ASP A 51 13.22 -3.18 -5.78
N LEU A 52 12.74 -3.08 -4.56
CA LEU A 52 11.63 -3.87 -4.04
C LEU A 52 10.49 -2.95 -3.59
N PRO A 53 9.25 -3.17 -4.01
CA PRO A 53 8.10 -2.55 -3.36
C PRO A 53 7.84 -3.24 -2.02
N ALA A 54 7.45 -2.45 -1.01
CA ALA A 54 6.90 -2.95 0.23
C ALA A 54 5.44 -3.35 -0.01
N LEU A 55 5.11 -4.61 0.24
CA LEU A 55 3.77 -5.16 0.12
C LEU A 55 3.08 -5.17 1.49
N PHE A 56 1.87 -4.66 1.55
CA PHE A 56 0.93 -4.83 2.65
C PHE A 56 -0.29 -5.58 2.13
N ALA A 57 -0.84 -6.51 2.89
CA ALA A 57 -2.05 -7.22 2.52
C ALA A 57 -2.80 -7.67 3.77
N ARG A 58 -4.14 -7.60 3.72
CA ARG A 58 -5.02 -8.04 4.79
C ARG A 58 -4.98 -9.55 4.97
N ARG A 59 -5.03 -10.30 3.85
CA ARG A 59 -5.06 -11.77 3.87
C ARG A 59 -3.71 -12.35 3.56
N ASP A 60 -3.34 -13.39 4.30
CA ASP A 60 -2.07 -14.09 4.09
C ASP A 60 -2.04 -14.78 2.72
N GLU A 61 -3.16 -15.35 2.29
CA GLU A 61 -3.28 -16.01 0.99
C GLU A 61 -2.99 -15.05 -0.18
N THR A 62 -3.48 -13.82 -0.09
CA THR A 62 -3.25 -12.78 -1.11
C THR A 62 -1.79 -12.31 -1.08
N ALA A 63 -1.24 -12.12 0.12
CA ALA A 63 0.18 -11.78 0.25
C ALA A 63 1.09 -12.87 -0.34
N GLU A 64 0.87 -14.14 0.01
CA GLU A 64 1.65 -15.28 -0.47
C GLU A 64 1.53 -15.45 -1.99
N ALA A 65 0.33 -15.27 -2.55
CA ALA A 65 0.11 -15.33 -3.99
C ALA A 65 0.90 -14.23 -4.72
N LEU A 66 0.89 -13.00 -4.20
CA LEU A 66 1.66 -11.86 -4.76
C LEU A 66 3.17 -12.10 -4.65
N LEU A 67 3.66 -12.57 -3.50
CA LEU A 67 5.09 -12.88 -3.31
C LEU A 67 5.56 -13.98 -4.27
N ARG A 68 4.77 -15.05 -4.42
CA ARG A 68 5.04 -16.14 -5.35
C ARG A 68 5.05 -15.65 -6.81
N ALA A 69 4.02 -14.89 -7.20
CA ALA A 69 3.90 -14.33 -8.54
C ALA A 69 5.07 -13.40 -8.87
N GLY A 70 5.47 -12.56 -7.92
CA GLY A 70 6.62 -11.67 -8.07
C GLY A 70 7.93 -12.41 -8.27
N LYS A 71 8.15 -13.49 -7.53
CA LYS A 71 9.35 -14.33 -7.67
C LYS A 71 9.41 -15.01 -9.04
N ILE A 72 8.28 -15.52 -9.55
CA ILE A 72 8.21 -16.21 -10.84
C ILE A 72 8.45 -15.25 -12.01
N ASN A 73 7.99 -13.99 -11.88
CA ASN A 73 7.99 -13.01 -12.98
C ASN A 73 9.15 -11.99 -12.90
N ASP A 74 10.19 -12.27 -12.11
CA ASP A 74 11.31 -11.34 -11.89
C ASP A 74 10.83 -9.92 -11.51
N ASP A 75 9.83 -9.87 -10.64
CA ASP A 75 9.23 -8.65 -10.09
C ASP A 75 8.98 -8.82 -8.59
N PRO A 76 10.04 -9.10 -7.81
CA PRO A 76 9.91 -9.45 -6.40
C PRO A 76 9.39 -8.27 -5.58
N CYS A 77 8.62 -8.58 -4.55
CA CYS A 77 8.19 -7.66 -3.52
C CYS A 77 8.49 -8.24 -2.13
N TRP A 78 8.38 -7.41 -1.10
CA TRP A 78 8.62 -7.85 0.28
C TRP A 78 7.49 -7.41 1.19
N ARG A 79 6.87 -8.38 1.89
CA ARG A 79 5.76 -8.09 2.80
C ARG A 79 6.25 -7.41 4.08
N LEU A 80 5.65 -6.27 4.40
CA LEU A 80 5.73 -5.61 5.69
C LEU A 80 4.41 -5.78 6.46
N PRO A 81 4.44 -5.71 7.82
CA PRO A 81 3.28 -6.03 8.64
C PRO A 81 2.25 -4.89 8.68
N LEU A 82 0.96 -5.25 8.63
CA LEU A 82 -0.16 -4.44 9.13
C LEU A 82 -0.34 -4.74 10.63
N HIS A 83 0.55 -4.22 11.47
CA HIS A 83 0.51 -4.48 12.91
C HIS A 83 -0.54 -3.61 13.58
N GLU A 84 -1.69 -4.18 13.94
CA GLU A 84 -2.88 -3.47 14.43
C GLU A 84 -2.60 -2.52 15.60
N ALA A 85 -1.69 -2.88 16.51
CA ALA A 85 -1.34 -2.02 17.63
C ALA A 85 -0.79 -0.65 17.21
N TYR A 86 -0.18 -0.54 16.04
CA TYR A 86 0.28 0.76 15.51
C TYR A 86 -0.88 1.65 15.02
N GLY A 87 -2.07 1.11 14.86
CA GLY A 87 -3.29 1.88 14.58
C GLY A 87 -3.61 2.90 15.68
N GLU A 88 -3.20 2.63 16.92
CA GLU A 88 -3.34 3.57 18.04
C GLU A 88 -2.62 4.90 17.80
N TRP A 89 -1.52 4.88 17.01
CA TRP A 89 -0.77 6.10 16.68
C TRP A 89 -1.49 7.02 15.68
N LEU A 90 -2.56 6.51 15.06
CA LEU A 90 -3.43 7.28 14.18
C LEU A 90 -4.64 7.89 14.91
N LYS A 91 -4.78 7.68 16.22
CA LYS A 91 -5.84 8.31 17.01
C LYS A 91 -5.61 9.82 17.11
N SER A 92 -6.70 10.53 17.18
CA SER A 92 -6.76 11.99 17.37
C SER A 92 -7.77 12.31 18.45
N ASP A 93 -7.48 13.33 19.28
CA ASP A 93 -8.41 13.82 20.29
C ASP A 93 -9.46 14.79 19.71
N ILE A 94 -9.25 15.23 18.45
CA ILE A 94 -10.08 16.28 17.81
C ILE A 94 -10.62 15.86 16.45
N ALA A 95 -10.31 14.64 15.98
CA ALA A 95 -10.75 14.11 14.69
C ALA A 95 -10.87 12.58 14.76
N ASP A 96 -11.53 11.95 13.80
CA ASP A 96 -11.69 10.49 13.74
C ASP A 96 -10.37 9.78 13.51
N THR A 97 -9.46 10.39 12.78
CA THR A 97 -8.10 9.86 12.59
C THR A 97 -7.10 10.96 12.23
N ASN A 98 -5.82 10.67 12.48
CA ASN A 98 -4.70 11.51 12.07
C ASN A 98 -4.03 10.88 10.83
N ASN A 99 -3.77 11.65 9.80
CA ASN A 99 -3.11 11.15 8.60
C ASN A 99 -1.58 10.97 8.74
N ALA A 100 -0.98 11.54 9.79
CA ALA A 100 0.45 11.40 10.07
C ALA A 100 0.67 11.34 11.58
N HIS A 101 1.40 10.34 12.05
CA HIS A 101 1.80 10.25 13.45
C HIS A 101 3.11 11.01 13.71
N ALA A 102 3.33 11.42 14.96
CA ALA A 102 4.52 12.16 15.38
C ALA A 102 5.76 11.27 15.61
N ASN A 103 5.59 9.95 15.60
CA ASN A 103 6.62 8.98 15.87
C ASN A 103 7.46 8.71 14.61
N ALA A 104 8.78 8.54 14.77
CA ALA A 104 9.69 8.26 13.66
C ALA A 104 9.70 6.78 13.20
N PHE A 105 9.04 5.88 13.97
CA PHE A 105 9.08 4.44 13.72
C PHE A 105 7.90 3.95 12.86
N ALA A 106 8.10 2.82 12.19
CA ALA A 106 7.07 2.08 11.43
C ALA A 106 6.29 2.92 10.41
N GLY A 107 6.90 3.98 9.85
CA GLY A 107 6.21 4.94 8.99
C GLY A 107 5.47 4.31 7.80
N ALA A 108 6.01 3.26 7.19
CA ALA A 108 5.36 2.54 6.09
C ALA A 108 4.13 1.75 6.57
N SER A 109 4.26 1.00 7.68
CA SER A 109 3.15 0.23 8.27
C SER A 109 2.02 1.14 8.75
N VAL A 110 2.35 2.28 9.38
CA VAL A 110 1.35 3.25 9.83
C VAL A 110 0.65 3.92 8.66
N ALA A 111 1.37 4.21 7.57
CA ALA A 111 0.75 4.72 6.35
C ALA A 111 -0.22 3.70 5.73
N ALA A 112 0.17 2.44 5.67
CA ALA A 112 -0.71 1.37 5.19
C ALA A 112 -1.92 1.17 6.09
N LEU A 113 -1.76 1.21 7.43
CA LEU A 113 -2.87 1.14 8.39
C LEU A 113 -3.83 2.34 8.27
N PHE A 114 -3.32 3.51 7.90
CA PHE A 114 -4.18 4.65 7.59
C PHE A 114 -5.05 4.35 6.37
N LEU A 115 -4.46 3.88 5.27
CA LEU A 115 -5.19 3.54 4.04
C LEU A 115 -6.20 2.41 4.26
N ASP A 116 -5.85 1.42 5.06
CA ASP A 116 -6.71 0.29 5.41
C ASP A 116 -8.08 0.72 5.98
N LYS A 117 -8.14 1.86 6.67
CA LYS A 117 -9.40 2.43 7.21
C LYS A 117 -10.40 2.83 6.13
N PHE A 118 -9.92 3.10 4.90
CA PHE A 118 -10.74 3.57 3.78
C PHE A 118 -11.13 2.45 2.81
N VAL A 119 -10.77 1.21 3.13
CA VAL A 119 -11.20 0.03 2.39
C VAL A 119 -12.27 -0.72 3.18
N GLY A 120 -13.39 -1.07 2.56
CA GLY A 120 -14.47 -1.82 3.18
C GLY A 120 -13.96 -3.07 3.91
N LYS A 121 -14.50 -3.37 5.10
CA LYS A 121 -14.00 -4.44 5.99
C LYS A 121 -14.04 -5.83 5.35
N ASP A 122 -15.03 -6.08 4.50
CA ASP A 122 -15.23 -7.38 3.83
C ASP A 122 -14.41 -7.51 2.54
N ILE A 123 -13.77 -6.44 2.08
CA ILE A 123 -12.98 -6.39 0.87
C ILE A 123 -11.55 -6.87 1.17
N ASP A 124 -11.06 -7.82 0.37
CA ASP A 124 -9.64 -8.15 0.38
C ASP A 124 -8.83 -6.99 -0.19
N TRP A 125 -7.67 -6.71 0.40
CA TRP A 125 -6.88 -5.54 0.03
C TRP A 125 -5.39 -5.81 0.08
N ALA A 126 -4.70 -5.29 -0.93
CA ALA A 126 -3.24 -5.25 -0.97
C ALA A 126 -2.74 -3.89 -1.45
N HIS A 127 -1.71 -3.38 -0.81
CA HIS A 127 -1.05 -2.12 -1.12
C HIS A 127 0.43 -2.34 -1.41
N PHE A 128 0.92 -1.73 -2.49
CA PHE A 128 2.33 -1.65 -2.81
C PHE A 128 2.84 -0.23 -2.57
N ASP A 129 3.70 -0.06 -1.57
CA ASP A 129 4.47 1.18 -1.39
C ASP A 129 5.79 1.03 -2.15
N THR A 130 5.91 1.71 -3.27
CA THR A 130 6.99 1.52 -4.24
C THR A 130 7.80 2.79 -4.48
N PHE A 131 9.08 2.66 -4.80
CA PHE A 131 9.88 3.80 -5.23
C PHE A 131 9.60 4.20 -6.68
N ALA A 132 9.17 3.25 -7.50
CA ALA A 132 8.81 3.41 -8.92
C ALA A 132 9.86 4.13 -9.78
N TRP A 133 11.10 4.15 -9.35
CA TRP A 133 12.20 4.81 -10.05
C TRP A 133 13.50 4.03 -9.99
N ARG A 134 14.12 3.85 -11.15
CA ARG A 134 15.44 3.22 -11.29
C ARG A 134 16.52 4.27 -11.52
N PRO A 135 17.43 4.49 -10.58
CA PRO A 135 18.46 5.53 -10.69
C PRO A 135 19.56 5.20 -11.69
N ALA A 136 19.80 3.91 -11.96
CA ALA A 136 20.80 3.43 -12.91
C ALA A 136 20.20 2.32 -13.79
N GLY A 137 20.62 2.26 -15.07
CA GLY A 137 20.20 1.21 -15.98
C GLY A 137 20.79 -0.15 -15.60
N LYS A 138 20.01 -1.23 -15.83
CA LYS A 138 20.44 -2.63 -15.79
C LYS A 138 20.10 -3.29 -17.13
N PRO A 139 20.69 -4.44 -17.51
CA PRO A 139 20.29 -5.15 -18.72
C PRO A 139 18.77 -5.38 -18.78
N GLY A 140 18.13 -4.96 -19.88
CA GLY A 140 16.69 -5.05 -20.05
C GLY A 140 15.84 -4.06 -19.21
N ARG A 141 16.47 -3.22 -18.39
CA ARG A 141 15.79 -2.26 -17.50
C ARG A 141 16.49 -0.91 -17.55
N PRO A 142 16.04 0.05 -18.36
CA PRO A 142 16.66 1.37 -18.48
C PRO A 142 16.50 2.19 -17.19
N LYS A 143 17.31 3.23 -17.06
CA LYS A 143 17.11 4.27 -16.05
C LYS A 143 15.78 4.97 -16.29
N GLY A 144 15.04 5.30 -15.22
CA GLY A 144 13.77 6.03 -15.32
C GLY A 144 12.67 5.39 -14.48
N GLY A 145 11.42 5.61 -14.86
CA GLY A 145 10.25 5.02 -14.21
C GLY A 145 10.28 3.48 -14.31
N ASP A 146 9.89 2.81 -13.23
CA ASP A 146 9.86 1.34 -13.15
C ASP A 146 8.58 0.92 -12.41
N ALA A 147 7.75 0.12 -13.09
CA ALA A 147 6.48 -0.37 -12.56
C ALA A 147 6.68 -1.61 -11.67
N LEU A 148 7.41 -1.43 -10.56
CA LEU A 148 7.68 -2.50 -9.60
C LEU A 148 6.38 -3.03 -8.98
N GLY A 149 6.22 -4.36 -8.93
CA GLY A 149 5.03 -5.03 -8.41
C GLY A 149 3.90 -5.24 -9.43
N LEU A 150 3.96 -4.57 -10.59
CA LEU A 150 2.90 -4.65 -11.60
C LEU A 150 2.77 -6.06 -12.21
N ARG A 151 3.90 -6.71 -12.52
CA ARG A 151 3.89 -8.07 -13.09
C ARG A 151 3.46 -9.09 -12.05
N ALA A 152 3.86 -8.90 -10.79
CA ALA A 152 3.41 -9.71 -9.68
C ALA A 152 1.89 -9.65 -9.54
N ALA A 153 1.32 -8.43 -9.49
CA ALA A 153 -0.11 -8.21 -9.41
C ALA A 153 -0.86 -8.81 -10.62
N TRP A 154 -0.39 -8.54 -11.83
CA TRP A 154 -1.01 -9.08 -13.05
C TRP A 154 -1.05 -10.61 -13.08
N HIS A 155 0.06 -11.26 -12.74
CA HIS A 155 0.12 -12.72 -12.75
C HIS A 155 -0.80 -13.33 -11.69
N MET A 156 -0.80 -12.78 -10.48
CA MET A 156 -1.71 -13.22 -9.41
C MET A 156 -3.18 -13.04 -9.80
N LEU A 157 -3.54 -11.89 -10.39
CA LEU A 157 -4.91 -11.65 -10.84
C LEU A 157 -5.35 -12.64 -11.92
N ARG A 158 -4.47 -12.97 -12.85
CA ARG A 158 -4.75 -14.00 -13.87
C ARG A 158 -4.90 -15.41 -13.29
N GLU A 159 -4.14 -15.75 -12.26
CA GLU A 159 -4.28 -17.04 -11.58
C GLU A 159 -5.61 -17.11 -10.78
N ARG A 160 -6.03 -15.99 -10.19
CA ARG A 160 -7.21 -15.96 -9.31
C ARG A 160 -8.53 -15.80 -10.06
N PHE A 161 -8.55 -15.03 -11.15
CA PHE A 161 -9.76 -14.57 -11.83
C PHE A 161 -9.82 -14.89 -13.33
N GLY A 162 -8.76 -15.50 -13.91
CA GLY A 162 -8.59 -15.77 -15.35
C GLY A 162 -8.97 -17.16 -15.84
#